data_2d9f37306b747fc147c1111b7cbb1ab8
#
_entry.id   2d9f37306b747fc147c1111b7cbb1ab8
#
_cell.length_a   1.000
_cell.length_b   1.000
_cell.length_c   1.000
_cell.angle_alpha   90.00
_cell.angle_beta   90.00
_cell.angle_gamma   90.00
#
_symmetry.space_group_name_H-M   'P 1'
#
loop_
_entity.id
_entity.type
_entity.pdbx_description
1 polymer ?
#
loop_
_entity_poly.entity_id
_entity_poly.type
_entity_poly.pdbx_seq_one_letter_code
_entity_poly.pdbx_strand_id
1 'polypeptide(L)'
;GKNYLNYDFTVVLSHFKGHAMGGFGGAIKNISIGIASSGGKAWIHSAGTTKDVSKVWGNLPEQDDFLESMTEAAKAITDHCGDKILYINVANNLSVDCDCDSSPEDPRMGDIGILASLDPVALDRTCTDLVRASEDHGKIHLIERIDSRHGMHTLDYAEQLGMGSQKYELVELK
;
A
#
# COMPACT_ATOMS: atom_id res chain seq x y z
N GLY A 1 -3.80 14.82 -5.85
CA GLY A 1 -3.52 16.10 -6.52
C GLY A 1 -4.79 16.68 -7.13
N LYS A 2 -4.88 18.02 -7.24
CA LYS A 2 -6.13 18.72 -7.65
C LYS A 2 -6.67 18.31 -9.04
N ASN A 3 -5.82 17.81 -9.92
CA ASN A 3 -6.23 17.41 -11.27
C ASN A 3 -6.79 15.98 -11.32
N TYR A 4 -6.69 15.22 -10.24
CA TYR A 4 -7.15 13.84 -10.19
C TYR A 4 -8.65 13.70 -10.47
N LEU A 5 -9.44 14.69 -10.03
CA LEU A 5 -10.88 14.72 -10.23
C LEU A 5 -11.33 14.87 -11.70
N ASN A 6 -10.41 15.11 -12.62
CA ASN A 6 -10.70 15.29 -14.05
C ASN A 6 -10.59 13.99 -14.88
N TYR A 7 -10.26 12.87 -14.24
CA TYR A 7 -10.12 11.58 -14.94
C TYR A 7 -11.38 10.74 -14.78
N ASP A 8 -11.79 10.09 -15.88
CA ASP A 8 -13.00 9.26 -15.93
C ASP A 8 -12.76 7.83 -15.42
N PHE A 9 -11.52 7.35 -15.44
CA PHE A 9 -11.12 6.03 -15.01
C PHE A 9 -9.67 6.04 -14.50
N THR A 10 -9.40 5.22 -13.49
CA THR A 10 -8.05 5.10 -12.90
C THR A 10 -7.56 3.66 -12.99
N VAL A 11 -6.36 3.47 -13.53
CA VAL A 11 -5.61 2.22 -13.40
C VAL A 11 -4.48 2.45 -12.39
N VAL A 12 -4.50 1.70 -11.31
CA VAL A 12 -3.50 1.75 -10.25
C VAL A 12 -2.51 0.62 -10.49
N LEU A 13 -1.32 0.96 -10.98
CA LEU A 13 -0.22 0.02 -11.19
C LEU A 13 0.79 0.21 -10.07
N SER A 14 0.92 -0.79 -9.21
CA SER A 14 1.77 -0.73 -8.02
C SER A 14 2.86 -1.80 -8.08
N HIS A 15 4.08 -1.44 -7.73
CA HIS A 15 5.09 -2.40 -7.35
C HIS A 15 4.81 -2.85 -5.91
N PHE A 16 4.55 -4.15 -5.70
CA PHE A 16 4.37 -4.70 -4.37
C PHE A 16 5.73 -5.00 -3.74
N LYS A 17 6.00 -4.48 -2.53
CA LYS A 17 7.28 -4.59 -1.82
C LYS A 17 7.13 -4.20 -0.36
N GLY A 18 8.22 -4.32 0.41
CA GLY A 18 8.30 -3.78 1.77
C GLY A 18 8.26 -2.26 1.81
N HIS A 19 7.99 -1.71 2.99
CA HIS A 19 8.00 -0.27 3.22
C HIS A 19 8.38 0.06 4.66
N ALA A 20 9.30 1.01 4.83
CA ALA A 20 9.87 1.36 6.14
C ALA A 20 8.84 1.81 7.18
N MET A 21 7.77 2.50 6.77
CA MET A 21 6.72 2.96 7.67
C MET A 21 5.44 2.11 7.59
N GLY A 22 5.03 1.70 6.38
CA GLY A 22 3.74 0.99 6.18
C GLY A 22 3.83 -0.53 6.28
N GLY A 23 5.00 -1.11 6.53
CA GLY A 23 5.23 -2.56 6.48
C GLY A 23 5.34 -3.07 5.06
N PHE A 24 4.38 -2.80 4.21
CA PHE A 24 4.40 -3.06 2.77
C PHE A 24 3.84 -1.87 1.97
N GLY A 25 4.10 -1.87 0.68
CA GLY A 25 3.51 -0.95 -0.28
C GLY A 25 2.85 -1.73 -1.40
N GLY A 26 1.55 -1.53 -1.58
CA GLY A 26 0.72 -2.11 -2.63
C GLY A 26 -0.29 -1.09 -3.13
N ALA A 27 -1.47 -1.55 -3.54
CA ALA A 27 -2.52 -0.72 -4.12
C ALA A 27 -3.01 0.36 -3.14
N ILE A 28 -3.28 0.02 -1.88
CA ILE A 28 -3.80 0.96 -0.86
C ILE A 28 -2.80 2.10 -0.64
N LYS A 29 -1.52 1.79 -0.43
CA LYS A 29 -0.50 2.82 -0.26
C LYS A 29 -0.35 3.69 -1.51
N ASN A 30 -0.42 3.11 -2.70
CA ASN A 30 -0.27 3.84 -3.96
C ASN A 30 -1.38 4.87 -4.15
N ILE A 31 -2.64 4.52 -3.93
CA ILE A 31 -3.76 5.46 -4.08
C ILE A 31 -3.81 6.52 -2.98
N SER A 32 -3.23 6.27 -1.81
CA SER A 32 -3.12 7.27 -0.75
C SER A 32 -1.95 8.23 -0.97
N ILE A 33 -0.73 7.75 -0.74
CA ILE A 33 0.50 8.56 -0.80
C ILE A 33 0.84 8.95 -2.25
N GLY A 34 0.61 8.06 -3.23
CA GLY A 34 0.95 8.30 -4.65
C GLY A 34 0.14 9.45 -5.25
N ILE A 35 -1.15 9.55 -4.94
CA ILE A 35 -2.07 10.58 -5.47
C ILE A 35 -1.96 11.91 -4.71
N ALA A 36 -1.54 11.87 -3.45
CA ALA A 36 -1.49 13.03 -2.59
C ALA A 36 -0.49 14.10 -3.09
N SER A 37 -0.86 15.38 -2.93
CA SER A 37 0.07 16.49 -3.09
C SER A 37 1.15 16.48 -2.00
N SER A 38 2.21 17.28 -2.14
CA SER A 38 3.26 17.37 -1.10
C SER A 38 2.71 17.69 0.29
N GLY A 39 1.80 18.66 0.41
CA GLY A 39 1.12 18.95 1.67
C GLY A 39 0.16 17.85 2.11
N GLY A 40 -0.48 17.12 1.16
CA GLY A 40 -1.29 15.95 1.45
C GLY A 40 -0.46 14.79 1.99
N LYS A 41 0.72 14.55 1.40
CA LYS A 41 1.67 13.55 1.92
C LYS A 41 2.10 13.90 3.35
N ALA A 42 2.43 15.16 3.61
CA ALA A 42 2.78 15.61 4.96
C ALA A 42 1.64 15.37 5.95
N TRP A 43 0.41 15.68 5.55
CA TRP A 43 -0.80 15.47 6.35
C TRP A 43 -1.02 14.00 6.70
N ILE A 44 -0.89 13.10 5.72
CA ILE A 44 -1.03 11.66 5.91
C ILE A 44 0.07 11.11 6.83
N HIS A 45 1.34 11.45 6.56
CA HIS A 45 2.47 10.93 7.35
C HIS A 45 2.49 11.42 8.79
N SER A 46 1.85 12.53 9.07
CA SER A 46 1.74 13.10 10.42
C SER A 46 0.39 12.84 11.09
N ALA A 47 -0.44 11.93 10.53
CA ALA A 47 -1.81 11.68 10.99
C ALA A 47 -2.58 12.97 11.30
N GLY A 48 -2.58 13.90 10.34
CA GLY A 48 -3.34 15.13 10.44
C GLY A 48 -2.70 16.27 11.28
N THR A 49 -1.45 16.13 11.71
CA THR A 49 -0.81 17.13 12.56
C THR A 49 -0.24 18.32 11.78
N THR A 50 0.35 18.07 10.60
CA THR A 50 0.97 19.13 9.80
C THR A 50 0.84 18.91 8.30
N LYS A 51 0.74 20.01 7.54
CA LYS A 51 0.87 20.02 6.06
C LYS A 51 2.22 20.53 5.60
N ASP A 52 3.09 20.93 6.54
CA ASP A 52 4.42 21.43 6.26
C ASP A 52 5.41 20.26 6.14
N VAL A 53 5.89 20.02 4.92
CA VAL A 53 6.81 18.91 4.58
C VAL A 53 8.08 18.96 5.45
N SER A 54 8.57 20.17 5.80
CA SER A 54 9.77 20.33 6.61
C SER A 54 9.61 19.87 8.07
N LYS A 55 8.36 19.77 8.54
CA LYS A 55 8.02 19.41 9.92
C LYS A 55 7.58 17.97 10.11
N VAL A 56 7.36 17.22 9.04
CA VAL A 56 6.82 15.85 9.10
C VAL A 56 7.65 14.95 10.02
N TRP A 57 8.97 14.94 9.82
CA TRP A 57 9.86 14.03 10.54
C TRP A 57 10.00 14.31 12.04
N GLY A 58 9.61 15.51 12.48
CA GLY A 58 9.52 15.86 13.90
C GLY A 58 8.12 15.68 14.49
N ASN A 59 7.15 15.21 13.69
CA ASN A 59 5.74 15.05 14.07
C ASN A 59 5.18 13.71 13.56
N LEU A 60 5.97 12.65 13.68
CA LEU A 60 5.49 11.32 13.34
C LEU A 60 4.52 10.83 14.42
N PRO A 61 3.37 10.27 14.03
CA PRO A 61 2.37 9.72 14.95
C PRO A 61 2.81 8.33 15.45
N GLU A 62 2.00 7.74 16.32
CA GLU A 62 2.08 6.31 16.60
C GLU A 62 1.86 5.49 15.32
N GLN A 63 2.37 4.26 15.30
CA GLN A 63 2.42 3.43 14.10
C GLN A 63 1.03 3.21 13.49
N ASP A 64 0.06 2.84 14.31
CA ASP A 64 -1.29 2.52 13.82
C ASP A 64 -2.04 3.78 13.36
N ASP A 65 -1.87 4.91 14.03
CA ASP A 65 -2.43 6.21 13.60
C ASP A 65 -1.94 6.60 12.18
N PHE A 66 -0.66 6.32 11.87
CA PHE A 66 -0.15 6.52 10.52
C PHE A 66 -0.82 5.61 9.50
N LEU A 67 -0.96 4.30 9.82
CA LEU A 67 -1.58 3.33 8.92
C LEU A 67 -3.06 3.67 8.68
N GLU A 68 -3.77 4.09 9.71
CA GLU A 68 -5.17 4.53 9.62
C GLU A 68 -5.31 5.79 8.77
N SER A 69 -4.49 6.81 9.02
CA SER A 69 -4.47 8.04 8.22
C SER A 69 -4.17 7.78 6.73
N MET A 70 -3.24 6.85 6.46
CA MET A 70 -2.94 6.41 5.10
C MET A 70 -4.15 5.71 4.46
N THR A 71 -4.82 4.85 5.21
CA THR A 71 -5.99 4.10 4.75
C THR A 71 -7.20 5.01 4.51
N GLU A 72 -7.45 5.98 5.39
CA GLU A 72 -8.50 6.99 5.20
C GLU A 72 -8.28 7.82 3.92
N ALA A 73 -7.02 8.19 3.65
CA ALA A 73 -6.68 8.88 2.41
C ALA A 73 -6.94 8.00 1.17
N ALA A 74 -6.69 6.70 1.26
CA ALA A 74 -7.03 5.73 0.22
C ALA A 74 -8.55 5.61 0.05
N LYS A 75 -9.30 5.55 1.17
CA LYS A 75 -10.77 5.51 1.18
C LYS A 75 -11.37 6.68 0.40
N ALA A 76 -10.86 7.88 0.59
CA ALA A 76 -11.32 9.05 -0.15
C ALA A 76 -11.17 8.91 -1.68
N ILE A 77 -10.16 8.16 -2.13
CA ILE A 77 -9.94 7.88 -3.56
C ILE A 77 -10.91 6.80 -4.05
N THR A 78 -11.05 5.71 -3.31
CA THR A 78 -12.01 4.64 -3.68
C THR A 78 -13.44 5.16 -3.74
N ASP A 79 -13.86 5.99 -2.79
CA ASP A 79 -15.19 6.61 -2.77
C ASP A 79 -15.41 7.55 -3.96
N HIS A 80 -14.39 8.31 -4.35
CA HIS A 80 -14.47 9.18 -5.51
C HIS A 80 -14.57 8.39 -6.83
N CYS A 81 -13.81 7.30 -6.95
CA CYS A 81 -13.77 6.51 -8.19
C CYS A 81 -14.99 5.59 -8.34
N GLY A 82 -15.52 5.07 -7.25
CA GLY A 82 -16.58 4.04 -7.27
C GLY A 82 -16.11 2.80 -8.04
N ASP A 83 -16.83 2.46 -9.10
CA ASP A 83 -16.53 1.33 -9.99
C ASP A 83 -15.53 1.65 -11.13
N LYS A 84 -14.97 2.87 -11.15
CA LYS A 84 -14.09 3.35 -12.21
C LYS A 84 -12.61 3.27 -11.82
N ILE A 85 -12.23 2.20 -11.16
CA ILE A 85 -10.85 1.97 -10.73
C ILE A 85 -10.47 0.50 -10.84
N LEU A 86 -9.28 0.23 -11.37
CA LEU A 86 -8.67 -1.09 -11.45
C LEU A 86 -7.34 -1.07 -10.74
N TYR A 87 -7.07 -2.08 -9.92
CA TYR A 87 -5.82 -2.24 -9.19
C TYR A 87 -5.00 -3.39 -9.76
N ILE A 88 -3.71 -3.15 -9.93
CA ILE A 88 -2.73 -4.13 -10.40
C ILE A 88 -1.51 -4.03 -9.48
N ASN A 89 -1.13 -5.12 -8.84
CA ASN A 89 0.12 -5.25 -8.11
C ASN A 89 1.10 -6.12 -8.89
N VAL A 90 2.27 -5.57 -9.17
CA VAL A 90 3.39 -6.29 -9.75
C VAL A 90 4.28 -6.75 -8.61
N ALA A 91 4.19 -8.03 -8.26
CA ALA A 91 4.93 -8.66 -7.17
C ALA A 91 6.18 -9.35 -7.73
N ASN A 92 7.12 -8.54 -8.21
CA ASN A 92 8.43 -8.95 -8.70
C ASN A 92 9.54 -8.13 -8.05
N ASN A 93 10.79 -8.59 -8.10
CA ASN A 93 11.91 -7.93 -7.44
C ASN A 93 11.55 -7.53 -5.99
N LEU A 94 11.03 -8.48 -5.23
CA LEU A 94 10.45 -8.24 -3.93
C LEU A 94 11.51 -7.81 -2.92
N SER A 95 11.66 -6.49 -2.79
CA SER A 95 12.58 -5.85 -1.84
C SER A 95 11.90 -5.58 -0.50
N VAL A 96 12.69 -5.49 0.55
CA VAL A 96 12.25 -5.08 1.90
C VAL A 96 12.07 -3.57 1.95
N ASP A 97 12.81 -2.83 1.11
CA ASP A 97 12.75 -1.39 1.05
C ASP A 97 11.85 -0.91 -0.10
N CYS A 98 11.40 0.31 0.03
CA CYS A 98 10.55 0.96 -0.96
C CYS A 98 11.38 1.59 -2.08
N ASP A 99 10.86 1.61 -3.30
CA ASP A 99 11.44 2.34 -4.44
C ASP A 99 11.65 3.84 -4.17
N CYS A 100 11.07 4.36 -3.10
CA CYS A 100 11.26 5.75 -2.66
C CYS A 100 12.50 5.94 -1.76
N ASP A 101 13.17 4.86 -1.36
CA ASP A 101 14.44 4.93 -0.66
C ASP A 101 15.55 5.31 -1.65
N SER A 102 16.47 6.16 -1.20
CA SER A 102 17.62 6.59 -2.02
C SER A 102 18.72 5.53 -2.12
N SER A 103 18.71 4.54 -1.26
CA SER A 103 19.70 3.47 -1.17
C SER A 103 19.05 2.15 -0.72
N PRO A 104 18.07 1.63 -1.50
CA PRO A 104 17.37 0.42 -1.12
C PRO A 104 18.32 -0.80 -1.16
N GLU A 105 18.08 -1.77 -0.30
CA GLU A 105 18.74 -3.07 -0.42
C GLU A 105 18.25 -3.82 -1.67
N ASP A 106 19.11 -4.68 -2.21
CA ASP A 106 18.72 -5.57 -3.30
C ASP A 106 17.55 -6.47 -2.89
N PRO A 107 16.66 -6.84 -3.85
CA PRO A 107 15.59 -7.80 -3.59
C PRO A 107 16.16 -9.11 -3.04
N ARG A 108 15.53 -9.61 -1.97
CA ARG A 108 15.97 -10.85 -1.31
C ARG A 108 15.04 -12.03 -1.60
N MET A 109 13.91 -11.79 -2.22
CA MET A 109 12.90 -12.77 -2.57
C MET A 109 12.63 -12.75 -4.06
N GLY A 110 12.43 -13.92 -4.65
CA GLY A 110 12.05 -14.09 -6.05
C GLY A 110 10.64 -13.57 -6.36
N ASP A 111 10.36 -13.50 -7.66
CA ASP A 111 9.09 -13.00 -8.19
C ASP A 111 7.92 -13.92 -7.84
N ILE A 112 6.76 -13.33 -7.57
CA ILE A 112 5.49 -14.04 -7.42
C ILE A 112 4.69 -13.93 -8.73
N GLY A 113 4.55 -12.72 -9.27
CA GLY A 113 3.80 -12.48 -10.49
C GLY A 113 3.04 -11.15 -10.49
N ILE A 114 2.03 -11.07 -11.35
CA ILE A 114 1.18 -9.89 -11.51
C ILE A 114 -0.23 -10.25 -11.07
N LEU A 115 -0.78 -9.48 -10.15
CA LEU A 115 -2.12 -9.68 -9.61
C LEU A 115 -3.00 -8.47 -9.94
N ALA A 116 -4.28 -8.71 -10.23
CA ALA A 116 -5.24 -7.65 -10.49
C ALA A 116 -6.56 -7.90 -9.77
N SER A 117 -7.22 -6.83 -9.33
CA SER A 117 -8.53 -6.88 -8.69
C SER A 117 -9.25 -5.54 -8.83
N LEU A 118 -10.58 -5.55 -8.68
CA LEU A 118 -11.36 -4.34 -8.46
C LEU A 118 -11.47 -3.96 -6.97
N ASP A 119 -10.97 -4.83 -6.09
CA ASP A 119 -10.93 -4.65 -4.65
C ASP A 119 -9.47 -4.51 -4.19
N PRO A 120 -9.04 -3.34 -3.67
CA PRO A 120 -7.65 -3.11 -3.26
C PRO A 120 -7.29 -3.87 -1.98
N VAL A 121 -8.28 -4.18 -1.11
CA VAL A 121 -8.06 -4.92 0.12
C VAL A 121 -7.79 -6.39 -0.20
N ALA A 122 -8.64 -6.99 -1.05
CA ALA A 122 -8.43 -8.35 -1.55
C ALA A 122 -7.08 -8.49 -2.26
N LEU A 123 -6.71 -7.50 -3.09
CA LEU A 123 -5.46 -7.53 -3.85
C LEU A 123 -4.23 -7.49 -2.95
N ASP A 124 -4.17 -6.52 -2.04
CA ASP A 124 -3.02 -6.36 -1.13
C ASP A 124 -2.96 -7.54 -0.15
N ARG A 125 -4.12 -8.05 0.31
CA ARG A 125 -4.20 -9.27 1.12
C ARG A 125 -3.62 -10.48 0.38
N THR A 126 -4.04 -10.70 -0.87
CA THR A 126 -3.52 -11.82 -1.67
C THR A 126 -2.00 -11.74 -1.82
N CYS A 127 -1.44 -10.55 -2.08
CA CYS A 127 0.01 -10.38 -2.18
C CYS A 127 0.72 -10.76 -0.88
N THR A 128 0.22 -10.32 0.29
CA THR A 128 0.83 -10.66 1.59
C THR A 128 0.73 -12.16 1.88
N ASP A 129 -0.37 -12.80 1.54
CA ASP A 129 -0.57 -14.24 1.73
C ASP A 129 0.36 -15.05 0.84
N LEU A 130 0.55 -14.65 -0.43
CA LEU A 130 1.48 -15.31 -1.36
C LEU A 130 2.94 -15.15 -0.92
N VAL A 131 3.33 -13.99 -0.38
CA VAL A 131 4.65 -13.82 0.25
C VAL A 131 4.83 -14.81 1.40
N ARG A 132 3.84 -14.93 2.29
CA ARG A 132 3.90 -15.84 3.45
C ARG A 132 3.94 -17.31 3.03
N ALA A 133 3.19 -17.66 1.98
CA ALA A 133 3.09 -19.03 1.45
C ALA A 133 4.30 -19.45 0.59
N SER A 134 5.11 -18.50 0.10
CA SER A 134 6.27 -18.80 -0.76
C SER A 134 7.24 -19.76 -0.07
N GLU A 135 7.88 -20.61 -0.87
CA GLU A 135 8.99 -21.48 -0.41
C GLU A 135 10.35 -20.74 -0.40
N ASP A 136 10.43 -19.56 -0.97
CA ASP A 136 11.64 -18.75 -1.00
C ASP A 136 12.01 -18.28 0.42
N HIS A 137 13.20 -18.62 0.86
CA HIS A 137 13.70 -18.25 2.19
C HIS A 137 13.87 -16.73 2.37
N GLY A 138 14.06 -15.97 1.29
CA GLY A 138 14.14 -14.50 1.31
C GLY A 138 12.90 -13.82 1.83
N LYS A 139 11.74 -14.50 1.79
CA LYS A 139 10.47 -14.00 2.33
C LYS A 139 10.55 -13.54 3.81
N ILE A 140 11.45 -14.15 4.60
CA ILE A 140 11.55 -13.89 6.04
C ILE A 140 11.78 -12.39 6.29
N HIS A 141 12.63 -11.75 5.50
CA HIS A 141 12.95 -10.33 5.65
C HIS A 141 11.75 -9.43 5.34
N LEU A 142 10.97 -9.79 4.32
CA LEU A 142 9.77 -9.04 3.95
C LEU A 142 8.65 -9.25 4.98
N ILE A 143 8.46 -10.48 5.47
CA ILE A 143 7.50 -10.78 6.55
C ILE A 143 7.85 -10.01 7.82
N GLU A 144 9.12 -10.00 8.23
CA GLU A 144 9.59 -9.25 9.39
C GLU A 144 9.31 -7.74 9.24
N ARG A 145 9.53 -7.18 8.06
CA ARG A 145 9.20 -5.78 7.76
C ARG A 145 7.69 -5.52 7.90
N ILE A 146 6.85 -6.39 7.32
CA ILE A 146 5.38 -6.28 7.40
C ILE A 146 4.94 -6.33 8.87
N ASP A 147 5.41 -7.33 9.62
CA ASP A 147 4.96 -7.59 10.99
C ASP A 147 5.49 -6.53 11.98
N SER A 148 6.77 -6.13 11.87
CA SER A 148 7.37 -5.11 12.74
C SER A 148 6.76 -3.72 12.57
N ARG A 149 6.04 -3.49 11.48
CA ARG A 149 5.35 -2.24 11.18
C ARG A 149 3.82 -2.35 11.26
N HIS A 150 3.31 -3.43 11.87
CA HIS A 150 1.87 -3.72 11.95
C HIS A 150 1.17 -3.64 10.58
N GLY A 151 1.88 -3.97 9.48
CA GLY A 151 1.40 -3.71 8.12
C GLY A 151 0.03 -4.29 7.82
N MET A 152 -0.36 -5.41 8.47
CA MET A 152 -1.68 -6.01 8.31
C MET A 152 -2.81 -5.15 8.88
N HIS A 153 -2.54 -4.26 9.84
CA HIS A 153 -3.52 -3.30 10.36
C HIS A 153 -4.12 -2.42 9.26
N THR A 154 -3.33 -2.10 8.23
CA THR A 154 -3.83 -1.39 7.03
C THR A 154 -5.01 -2.11 6.38
N LEU A 155 -4.94 -3.45 6.27
CA LEU A 155 -6.00 -4.26 5.65
C LEU A 155 -7.21 -4.40 6.57
N ASP A 156 -6.97 -4.61 7.87
CA ASP A 156 -8.03 -4.71 8.87
C ASP A 156 -8.84 -3.41 8.93
N TYR A 157 -8.15 -2.27 8.96
CA TYR A 157 -8.79 -0.97 8.99
C TYR A 157 -9.49 -0.62 7.67
N ALA A 158 -8.88 -0.97 6.52
CA ALA A 158 -9.51 -0.79 5.22
C ALA A 158 -10.82 -1.57 5.07
N GLU A 159 -10.87 -2.82 5.56
CA GLU A 159 -12.10 -3.61 5.60
C GLU A 159 -13.14 -3.00 6.54
N GLN A 160 -12.74 -2.51 7.73
CA GLN A 160 -13.63 -1.79 8.65
C GLN A 160 -14.24 -0.54 8.03
N LEU A 161 -13.47 0.19 7.21
CA LEU A 161 -13.95 1.36 6.47
C LEU A 161 -14.85 1.00 5.27
N GLY A 162 -15.01 -0.28 4.95
CA GLY A 162 -15.80 -0.73 3.82
C GLY A 162 -15.14 -0.42 2.45
N MET A 163 -13.81 -0.45 2.39
CA MET A 163 -13.06 -0.29 1.13
C MET A 163 -13.05 -1.56 0.27
N GLY A 164 -13.29 -2.71 0.87
CA GLY A 164 -13.24 -4.01 0.24
C GLY A 164 -13.27 -5.11 1.28
N SER A 165 -12.84 -6.32 0.91
CA SER A 165 -12.82 -7.48 1.79
C SER A 165 -11.47 -8.21 1.73
N GLN A 166 -11.03 -8.72 2.87
CA GLN A 166 -9.87 -9.62 2.95
C GLN A 166 -10.17 -11.04 2.46
N LYS A 167 -11.46 -11.36 2.18
CA LYS A 167 -11.85 -12.63 1.57
C LYS A 167 -11.77 -12.53 0.06
N TYR A 168 -11.06 -13.45 -0.56
CA TYR A 168 -10.85 -13.46 -2.01
C TYR A 168 -10.85 -14.88 -2.58
N GLU A 169 -11.03 -14.98 -3.87
CA GLU A 169 -10.75 -16.16 -4.68
C GLU A 169 -9.62 -15.82 -5.66
N LEU A 170 -8.55 -16.60 -5.63
CA LEU A 170 -7.42 -16.42 -6.54
C LEU A 170 -7.63 -17.28 -7.79
N VAL A 171 -7.73 -16.63 -8.95
CA VAL A 171 -7.85 -17.29 -10.25
C VAL A 171 -6.56 -17.10 -11.03
N GLU A 172 -5.89 -18.19 -11.35
CA GLU A 172 -4.68 -18.17 -12.20
C GLU A 172 -5.06 -18.11 -13.67
N LEU A 173 -4.56 -17.11 -14.38
CA LEU A 173 -4.70 -16.98 -15.82
C LEU A 173 -3.48 -17.62 -16.51
N LYS A 174 -3.75 -18.50 -17.48
CA LYS A 174 -2.73 -19.20 -18.27
C LYS A 174 -2.52 -18.53 -19.61
#